data_6b01c3881165aee8c7901142ceeef343
#
_entry.id   6b01c3881165aee8c7901142ceeef343
#
_cell.length_a   1.000
_cell.length_b   1.000
_cell.length_c   1.000
_cell.angle_alpha   90.00
_cell.angle_beta   90.00
_cell.angle_gamma   90.00
#
_symmetry.space_group_name_H-M   'P 1'
#
loop_
_entity.id
_entity.type
_entity.pdbx_description
1 polymer ?
#
loop_
_entity_poly.entity_id
_entity_poly.type
_entity_poly.pdbx_seq_one_letter_code
_entity_poly.pdbx_strand_id
1 'polypeptide(L)'
;MVALLLAGGVAKASALELSMWVMPVTTNAAHDIPALIAPWVAAHPGLTVRVTVLDWESGWNKITAAAASRRGPDLLELGSTWMPAIAAMGGLEPLSAAQLAEVDNGAPYYPQLWKTTQVFGRPGVYGVPWYADVRAAFYRTDVFRQAGVDPARAFADWQSFRDALRRINGITVGGKRVAALAYAGKNDWNVVHNLAPWIWNAGGDVLTADARHSALDTPQALRAIDFYSQLAVEGLVPSNALEKDSDILEGAWVGGDYGVIFSGPWLMRRILEAPAGSVVREHFDVAPYPAGPHGHATFFGGSNLAIFKGSRHKAEAWDLVKYLGGKAPQVRLSLLSSMMPARVDAANDPAWTSRHPVFAKLTAIAADGRAYPPIPAWGPLETVYTKHLGQLAELTAGIGDKYSEPAMRAMVHDTVTEANKVLEEAE
;
A
#
# COMPACT_ATOMS: atom_id res chain seq x y z
N MET A 1 -33.75 48.81 48.93
CA MET A 1 -32.56 47.95 48.61
C MET A 1 -32.96 46.93 47.56
N VAL A 2 -32.58 47.18 46.30
CA VAL A 2 -32.85 46.25 45.20
C VAL A 2 -31.52 45.49 44.93
N ALA A 3 -31.52 44.18 45.17
CA ALA A 3 -30.37 43.34 44.92
C ALA A 3 -30.34 43.01 43.41
N LEU A 4 -29.32 43.51 42.73
CA LEU A 4 -29.01 43.16 41.34
C LEU A 4 -28.33 41.78 41.33
N LEU A 5 -29.03 40.73 40.92
CA LEU A 5 -28.45 39.43 40.60
C LEU A 5 -27.72 39.54 39.24
N LEU A 6 -26.41 39.65 39.27
CA LEU A 6 -25.53 39.45 38.11
C LEU A 6 -25.54 37.96 37.75
N ALA A 7 -26.36 37.58 36.78
CA ALA A 7 -26.24 36.28 36.10
C ALA A 7 -25.02 36.32 35.23
N GLY A 8 -23.88 35.79 35.72
CA GLY A 8 -22.68 35.55 34.95
C GLY A 8 -22.96 34.44 33.95
N GLY A 9 -23.31 34.80 32.72
CA GLY A 9 -23.37 33.86 31.62
C GLY A 9 -21.96 33.35 31.32
N VAL A 10 -21.68 32.10 31.68
CA VAL A 10 -20.50 31.40 31.20
C VAL A 10 -20.69 31.21 29.67
N ALA A 11 -20.05 32.05 28.91
CA ALA A 11 -19.96 31.87 27.46
C ALA A 11 -19.35 30.45 27.24
N LYS A 12 -20.14 29.50 26.73
CA LYS A 12 -19.61 28.24 26.22
C LYS A 12 -18.61 28.62 25.15
N ALA A 13 -17.31 28.45 25.45
CA ALA A 13 -16.29 28.50 24.42
C ALA A 13 -16.74 27.54 23.30
N SER A 14 -16.86 28.04 22.06
CA SER A 14 -17.19 27.20 20.93
C SER A 14 -16.11 26.11 20.85
N ALA A 15 -16.53 24.84 20.83
CA ALA A 15 -15.59 23.73 20.68
C ALA A 15 -14.80 23.95 19.39
N LEU A 16 -13.47 23.85 19.45
CA LEU A 16 -12.60 23.89 18.29
C LEU A 16 -12.77 22.56 17.54
N GLU A 17 -13.13 22.61 16.27
CA GLU A 17 -13.25 21.44 15.43
C GLU A 17 -12.02 21.30 14.52
N LEU A 18 -11.25 20.21 14.70
CA LEU A 18 -10.25 19.78 13.74
C LEU A 18 -10.92 19.02 12.58
N SER A 19 -10.46 19.28 11.37
CA SER A 19 -10.86 18.52 10.18
C SER A 19 -9.77 17.53 9.77
N MET A 20 -10.14 16.26 9.60
CA MET A 20 -9.23 15.18 9.22
C MET A 20 -9.75 14.48 7.96
N TRP A 21 -8.88 14.31 6.95
CA TRP A 21 -9.16 13.48 5.79
C TRP A 21 -8.41 12.17 5.88
N VAL A 22 -9.13 11.06 5.62
CA VAL A 22 -8.60 9.69 5.67
C VAL A 22 -9.06 8.89 4.46
N MET A 23 -8.35 7.82 4.15
CA MET A 23 -8.73 6.83 3.16
C MET A 23 -9.60 5.72 3.79
N PRO A 24 -10.30 4.88 3.00
CA PRO A 24 -11.17 3.83 3.51
C PRO A 24 -10.36 2.63 4.03
N VAL A 25 -9.60 2.83 5.11
CA VAL A 25 -8.69 1.84 5.70
C VAL A 25 -9.42 0.70 6.44
N THR A 26 -10.68 0.90 6.83
CA THR A 26 -11.55 -0.12 7.42
C THR A 26 -12.84 -0.25 6.60
N THR A 27 -13.65 -1.29 6.86
CA THR A 27 -14.96 -1.48 6.21
C THR A 27 -15.92 -0.31 6.51
N ASN A 28 -15.77 0.33 7.66
CA ASN A 28 -16.57 1.48 8.07
C ASN A 28 -15.70 2.59 8.67
N ALA A 29 -14.77 3.11 7.88
CA ALA A 29 -13.82 4.12 8.33
C ALA A 29 -14.50 5.37 8.92
N ALA A 30 -15.68 5.74 8.43
CA ALA A 30 -16.46 6.86 8.95
C ALA A 30 -16.93 6.66 10.41
N HIS A 31 -17.04 5.43 10.88
CA HIS A 31 -17.34 5.07 12.26
C HIS A 31 -16.07 4.73 13.05
N ASP A 32 -15.17 3.95 12.47
CA ASP A 32 -14.06 3.34 13.19
C ASP A 32 -12.95 4.34 13.52
N ILE A 33 -12.69 5.31 12.62
CA ILE A 33 -11.67 6.33 12.87
C ILE A 33 -12.12 7.30 13.99
N PRO A 34 -13.35 7.83 14.03
CA PRO A 34 -13.84 8.54 15.21
C PRO A 34 -13.76 7.73 16.50
N ALA A 35 -14.07 6.42 16.47
CA ALA A 35 -13.95 5.56 17.64
C ALA A 35 -12.47 5.32 18.06
N LEU A 36 -11.53 5.30 17.12
CA LEU A 36 -10.10 5.26 17.40
C LEU A 36 -9.62 6.53 18.09
N ILE A 37 -10.13 7.70 17.67
CA ILE A 37 -9.76 9.02 18.15
C ILE A 37 -10.47 9.37 19.50
N ALA A 38 -11.60 8.73 19.82
CA ALA A 38 -12.43 9.07 20.98
C ALA A 38 -11.66 9.20 22.30
N PRO A 39 -10.66 8.35 22.65
CA PRO A 39 -9.88 8.54 23.88
C PRO A 39 -9.09 9.85 23.88
N TRP A 40 -8.57 10.27 22.73
CA TRP A 40 -7.86 11.55 22.60
C TRP A 40 -8.83 12.73 22.77
N VAL A 41 -10.00 12.69 22.13
CA VAL A 41 -11.04 13.73 22.29
C VAL A 41 -11.47 13.84 23.73
N ALA A 42 -11.66 12.72 24.44
CA ALA A 42 -12.02 12.73 25.87
C ALA A 42 -10.95 13.38 26.76
N ALA A 43 -9.67 13.29 26.39
CA ALA A 43 -8.56 13.92 27.09
C ALA A 43 -8.38 15.42 26.76
N HIS A 44 -9.10 15.93 25.74
CA HIS A 44 -8.99 17.32 25.26
C HIS A 44 -10.37 18.03 25.29
N PRO A 45 -10.88 18.42 26.47
CA PRO A 45 -12.16 19.11 26.58
C PRO A 45 -12.21 20.38 25.72
N GLY A 46 -13.23 20.50 24.89
CA GLY A 46 -13.39 21.63 23.97
C GLY A 46 -12.81 21.40 22.56
N LEU A 47 -12.21 20.23 22.29
CA LEU A 47 -11.81 19.81 20.95
C LEU A 47 -12.78 18.74 20.40
N THR A 48 -13.04 18.80 19.11
CA THR A 48 -13.74 17.77 18.34
C THR A 48 -12.97 17.49 17.05
N VAL A 49 -13.20 16.32 16.45
CA VAL A 49 -12.55 15.97 15.17
C VAL A 49 -13.62 15.53 14.18
N ARG A 50 -13.71 16.23 13.07
CA ARG A 50 -14.56 15.88 11.94
C ARG A 50 -13.76 15.06 10.93
N VAL A 51 -14.05 13.77 10.84
CA VAL A 51 -13.41 12.85 9.89
C VAL A 51 -14.17 12.85 8.57
N THR A 52 -13.45 13.00 7.47
CA THR A 52 -13.97 12.84 6.10
C THR A 52 -13.23 11.70 5.44
N VAL A 53 -13.95 10.64 5.07
CA VAL A 53 -13.39 9.52 4.33
C VAL A 53 -13.35 9.92 2.86
N LEU A 54 -12.18 9.82 2.25
CA LEU A 54 -11.97 9.99 0.82
C LEU A 54 -12.10 8.62 0.13
N ASP A 55 -11.77 8.59 -1.11
CA ASP A 55 -11.70 7.44 -1.99
C ASP A 55 -10.35 7.45 -2.70
N TRP A 56 -9.72 6.31 -2.90
CA TRP A 56 -8.39 6.24 -3.51
C TRP A 56 -8.36 6.74 -4.96
N GLU A 57 -9.43 6.54 -5.72
CA GLU A 57 -9.50 6.95 -7.13
C GLU A 57 -9.60 8.49 -7.27
N SER A 58 -10.46 9.11 -6.46
CA SER A 58 -10.73 10.56 -6.50
C SER A 58 -9.88 11.36 -5.52
N GLY A 59 -9.33 10.72 -4.49
CA GLY A 59 -8.60 11.34 -3.38
C GLY A 59 -7.39 12.13 -3.84
N TRP A 60 -6.63 11.61 -4.80
CA TRP A 60 -5.49 12.32 -5.37
C TRP A 60 -5.85 13.70 -5.91
N ASN A 61 -6.89 13.78 -6.75
CA ASN A 61 -7.34 15.05 -7.35
C ASN A 61 -7.84 16.05 -6.28
N LYS A 62 -8.54 15.54 -5.26
CA LYS A 62 -9.04 16.37 -4.17
C LYS A 62 -7.91 16.93 -3.31
N ILE A 63 -6.91 16.11 -2.99
CA ILE A 63 -5.76 16.51 -2.17
C ILE A 63 -4.85 17.48 -2.92
N THR A 64 -4.57 17.25 -4.20
CA THR A 64 -3.77 18.14 -5.03
C THR A 64 -4.45 19.49 -5.23
N ALA A 65 -5.77 19.51 -5.47
CA ALA A 65 -6.55 20.75 -5.54
C ALA A 65 -6.52 21.54 -4.21
N ALA A 66 -6.61 20.83 -3.07
CA ALA A 66 -6.48 21.43 -1.75
C ALA A 66 -5.09 22.04 -1.55
N ALA A 67 -4.02 21.31 -1.91
CA ALA A 67 -2.64 21.77 -1.81
C ALA A 67 -2.42 23.04 -2.66
N ALA A 68 -2.87 23.04 -3.92
CA ALA A 68 -2.75 24.16 -4.83
C ALA A 68 -3.52 25.41 -4.34
N SER A 69 -4.74 25.23 -3.82
CA SER A 69 -5.58 26.32 -3.30
C SER A 69 -5.23 26.76 -1.88
N ARG A 70 -4.38 25.98 -1.16
CA ARG A 70 -4.09 26.12 0.28
C ARG A 70 -5.34 26.07 1.16
N ARG A 71 -6.39 25.36 0.69
CA ARG A 71 -7.66 25.16 1.39
C ARG A 71 -7.90 23.67 1.53
N GLY A 72 -7.67 23.13 2.71
CA GLY A 72 -7.78 21.71 2.99
C GLY A 72 -8.11 21.44 4.45
N PRO A 73 -7.99 20.19 4.91
CA PRO A 73 -8.20 19.81 6.31
C PRO A 73 -7.07 20.33 7.21
N ASP A 74 -7.17 20.12 8.52
CA ASP A 74 -6.06 20.40 9.44
C ASP A 74 -4.98 19.33 9.37
N LEU A 75 -5.41 18.07 9.26
CA LEU A 75 -4.50 16.95 9.02
C LEU A 75 -5.11 15.98 8.00
N LEU A 76 -4.25 15.21 7.36
CA LEU A 76 -4.66 14.25 6.35
C LEU A 76 -3.79 13.00 6.34
N GLU A 77 -4.40 11.92 5.94
CA GLU A 77 -3.71 10.69 5.54
C GLU A 77 -3.25 10.80 4.09
N LEU A 78 -2.03 10.36 3.84
CA LEU A 78 -1.42 10.29 2.51
C LEU A 78 -0.76 8.94 2.29
N GLY A 79 -1.07 8.28 1.19
CA GLY A 79 -0.29 7.14 0.72
C GLY A 79 1.20 7.51 0.60
N SER A 80 2.05 6.55 0.91
CA SER A 80 3.51 6.75 0.93
C SER A 80 4.07 7.25 -0.40
N THR A 81 3.43 6.91 -1.52
CA THR A 81 3.80 7.35 -2.87
C THR A 81 3.29 8.77 -3.22
N TRP A 82 2.25 9.25 -2.54
CA TRP A 82 1.67 10.57 -2.78
C TRP A 82 2.31 11.68 -1.95
N MET A 83 2.82 11.31 -0.77
CA MET A 83 3.36 12.26 0.20
C MET A 83 4.42 13.22 -0.36
N PRO A 84 5.43 12.74 -1.14
CA PRO A 84 6.49 13.61 -1.64
C PRO A 84 5.97 14.69 -2.60
N ALA A 85 4.98 14.36 -3.43
CA ALA A 85 4.40 15.31 -4.37
C ALA A 85 3.67 16.44 -3.63
N ILE A 86 2.83 16.09 -2.65
CA ILE A 86 2.06 17.08 -1.89
C ILE A 86 2.99 17.96 -1.03
N ALA A 87 4.07 17.38 -0.48
CA ALA A 87 5.12 18.13 0.21
C ALA A 87 5.84 19.10 -0.73
N ALA A 88 6.23 18.66 -1.93
CA ALA A 88 6.90 19.48 -2.93
C ALA A 88 6.03 20.64 -3.45
N MET A 89 4.71 20.42 -3.55
CA MET A 89 3.72 21.47 -3.86
C MET A 89 3.56 22.51 -2.73
N GLY A 90 4.21 22.32 -1.57
CA GLY A 90 4.06 23.19 -0.40
C GLY A 90 2.73 23.01 0.32
N GLY A 91 2.05 21.87 0.13
CA GLY A 91 0.77 21.54 0.76
C GLY A 91 0.88 21.06 2.20
N LEU A 92 2.07 20.66 2.64
CA LEU A 92 2.30 20.11 3.98
C LEU A 92 3.19 21.00 4.84
N GLU A 93 2.95 20.96 6.15
CA GLU A 93 3.80 21.59 7.15
C GLU A 93 4.99 20.66 7.47
N PRO A 94 6.24 21.10 7.32
CA PRO A 94 7.38 20.32 7.78
C PRO A 94 7.39 20.24 9.31
N LEU A 95 7.76 19.10 9.84
CA LEU A 95 7.92 18.90 11.28
C LEU A 95 9.12 19.69 11.79
N SER A 96 8.96 20.41 12.89
CA SER A 96 10.04 21.09 13.60
C SER A 96 10.95 20.09 14.32
N ALA A 97 12.17 20.51 14.68
CA ALA A 97 13.08 19.70 15.47
C ALA A 97 12.48 19.24 16.81
N ALA A 98 11.67 20.08 17.46
CA ALA A 98 10.97 19.72 18.69
C ALA A 98 9.94 18.59 18.43
N GLN A 99 9.15 18.71 17.37
CA GLN A 99 8.17 17.67 16.99
C GLN A 99 8.87 16.36 16.59
N LEU A 100 10.00 16.42 15.90
CA LEU A 100 10.78 15.23 15.56
C LEU A 100 11.30 14.52 16.81
N ALA A 101 11.77 15.28 17.82
CA ALA A 101 12.20 14.73 19.10
C ALA A 101 11.05 14.03 19.85
N GLU A 102 9.81 14.52 19.75
CA GLU A 102 8.63 13.90 20.39
C GLU A 102 8.25 12.53 19.78
N VAL A 103 8.74 12.20 18.58
CA VAL A 103 8.57 10.91 17.92
C VAL A 103 9.90 10.17 17.74
N ASP A 104 10.87 10.43 18.61
CA ASP A 104 12.20 9.82 18.64
C ASP A 104 12.92 9.88 17.28
N ASN A 105 12.74 10.96 16.53
CA ASN A 105 13.29 11.15 15.18
C ASN A 105 13.00 9.99 14.21
N GLY A 106 11.88 9.30 14.43
CA GLY A 106 11.44 8.18 13.60
C GLY A 106 12.01 6.81 13.99
N ALA A 107 12.85 6.72 15.01
CA ALA A 107 13.48 5.46 15.43
C ALA A 107 12.49 4.30 15.71
N PRO A 108 11.28 4.52 16.24
CA PRO A 108 10.31 3.44 16.44
C PRO A 108 9.67 2.87 15.16
N TYR A 109 9.78 3.57 14.03
CA TYR A 109 9.13 3.18 12.78
C TYR A 109 10.06 2.35 11.90
N TYR A 110 9.47 1.58 10.97
CA TYR A 110 10.27 0.93 9.92
C TYR A 110 11.04 1.99 9.13
N PRO A 111 12.37 1.87 8.96
CA PRO A 111 13.19 2.89 8.28
C PRO A 111 12.73 3.18 6.85
N GLN A 112 12.20 2.16 6.15
CA GLN A 112 11.67 2.30 4.80
C GLN A 112 10.44 3.22 4.79
N LEU A 113 9.52 3.07 5.77
CA LEU A 113 8.34 3.91 5.90
C LEU A 113 8.70 5.32 6.36
N TRP A 114 9.65 5.45 7.29
CA TRP A 114 10.10 6.77 7.72
C TRP A 114 10.65 7.60 6.55
N LYS A 115 11.36 6.97 5.62
CA LYS A 115 11.84 7.64 4.40
C LYS A 115 10.71 8.19 3.53
N THR A 116 9.53 7.57 3.52
CA THR A 116 8.40 8.04 2.72
C THR A 116 7.78 9.33 3.24
N THR A 117 8.12 9.78 4.44
CA THR A 117 7.70 11.06 5.01
C THR A 117 8.58 12.24 4.57
N GLN A 118 9.55 11.99 3.73
CA GLN A 118 10.55 12.94 3.23
C GLN A 118 10.37 13.17 1.73
N VAL A 119 11.16 14.09 1.19
CA VAL A 119 11.27 14.31 -0.27
C VAL A 119 12.70 14.04 -0.67
N PHE A 120 12.91 13.19 -1.66
CA PHE A 120 14.23 12.81 -2.16
C PHE A 120 15.07 14.05 -2.53
N GLY A 121 16.30 14.12 -2.03
CA GLY A 121 17.21 15.23 -2.30
C GLY A 121 16.83 16.56 -1.62
N ARG A 122 15.79 16.62 -0.79
CA ARG A 122 15.36 17.84 -0.08
C ARG A 122 15.35 17.61 1.44
N PRO A 123 15.72 18.61 2.26
CA PRO A 123 15.59 18.48 3.69
C PRO A 123 14.13 18.55 4.15
N GLY A 124 13.85 17.95 5.31
CA GLY A 124 12.54 18.02 5.97
C GLY A 124 11.83 16.69 6.05
N VAL A 125 11.03 16.56 7.09
CA VAL A 125 10.12 15.44 7.35
C VAL A 125 8.72 16.06 7.43
N TYR A 126 7.76 15.50 6.71
CA TYR A 126 6.44 16.12 6.51
C TYR A 126 5.29 15.34 7.15
N GLY A 127 5.59 14.25 7.87
CA GLY A 127 4.56 13.47 8.54
C GLY A 127 5.13 12.34 9.38
N VAL A 128 4.21 11.50 9.85
CA VAL A 128 4.51 10.33 10.69
C VAL A 128 3.84 9.11 10.06
N PRO A 129 4.56 7.97 9.89
CA PRO A 129 3.95 6.75 9.38
C PRO A 129 2.82 6.26 10.29
N TRP A 130 1.69 5.90 9.68
CA TRP A 130 0.48 5.51 10.42
C TRP A 130 0.22 4.02 10.37
N TYR A 131 0.23 3.45 9.18
CA TYR A 131 0.14 2.01 8.96
C TYR A 131 1.00 1.59 7.77
N ALA A 132 1.28 0.30 7.71
CA ALA A 132 2.13 -0.31 6.70
C ALA A 132 1.35 -1.25 5.77
N ASP A 133 1.83 -1.31 4.54
CA ASP A 133 1.40 -2.20 3.46
C ASP A 133 2.61 -3.02 3.01
N VAL A 134 2.65 -4.29 3.38
CA VAL A 134 3.64 -5.26 2.91
C VAL A 134 2.99 -6.24 1.94
N ARG A 135 3.59 -6.45 0.77
CA ARG A 135 3.07 -7.42 -0.19
C ARG A 135 3.59 -8.82 0.08
N ALA A 136 2.70 -9.80 -0.09
CA ALA A 136 3.01 -11.21 0.07
C ALA A 136 2.25 -12.06 -0.97
N ALA A 137 2.72 -13.26 -1.21
CA ALA A 137 1.97 -14.27 -1.93
C ALA A 137 0.96 -14.93 -0.98
N PHE A 138 -0.33 -14.68 -1.17
CA PHE A 138 -1.41 -15.44 -0.52
C PHE A 138 -1.69 -16.68 -1.35
N TYR A 139 -1.69 -17.86 -0.74
CA TYR A 139 -1.88 -19.11 -1.46
C TYR A 139 -2.85 -20.06 -0.76
N ARG A 140 -3.50 -20.90 -1.54
CA ARG A 140 -4.47 -21.91 -1.13
C ARG A 140 -3.76 -23.19 -0.68
N THR A 141 -3.75 -23.48 0.63
CA THR A 141 -3.08 -24.66 1.18
C THR A 141 -3.72 -25.99 0.77
N ASP A 142 -5.04 -25.98 0.53
CA ASP A 142 -5.77 -27.17 0.02
C ASP A 142 -5.41 -27.48 -1.44
N VAL A 143 -5.26 -26.46 -2.29
CA VAL A 143 -4.84 -26.61 -3.69
C VAL A 143 -3.41 -27.14 -3.76
N PHE A 144 -2.48 -26.57 -2.99
CA PHE A 144 -1.08 -27.02 -2.93
C PHE A 144 -0.98 -28.45 -2.43
N ARG A 145 -1.70 -28.80 -1.38
CA ARG A 145 -1.75 -30.17 -0.83
C ARG A 145 -2.28 -31.18 -1.85
N GLN A 146 -3.39 -30.86 -2.54
CA GLN A 146 -3.99 -31.75 -3.53
C GLN A 146 -3.07 -31.95 -4.75
N ALA A 147 -2.32 -30.92 -5.15
CA ALA A 147 -1.33 -31.00 -6.22
C ALA A 147 -0.02 -31.69 -5.77
N GLY A 148 0.16 -32.00 -4.49
CA GLY A 148 1.40 -32.52 -3.94
C GLY A 148 2.55 -31.52 -4.07
N VAL A 149 2.26 -30.22 -3.93
CA VAL A 149 3.24 -29.12 -3.98
C VAL A 149 3.60 -28.71 -2.55
N ASP A 150 4.89 -28.73 -2.25
CA ASP A 150 5.42 -28.19 -1.00
C ASP A 150 5.57 -26.66 -1.11
N PRO A 151 4.85 -25.87 -0.29
CA PRO A 151 4.93 -24.41 -0.36
C PRO A 151 6.34 -23.86 -0.13
N ALA A 152 7.11 -24.45 0.80
CA ALA A 152 8.46 -23.99 1.08
C ALA A 152 9.39 -24.09 -0.14
N ARG A 153 9.20 -25.13 -0.97
CA ARG A 153 9.91 -25.28 -2.23
C ARG A 153 9.32 -24.41 -3.34
N ALA A 154 8.00 -24.30 -3.38
CA ALA A 154 7.32 -23.53 -4.44
C ALA A 154 7.73 -22.05 -4.45
N PHE A 155 7.91 -21.46 -3.28
CA PHE A 155 8.30 -20.04 -3.16
C PHE A 155 9.83 -19.85 -2.96
N ALA A 156 10.64 -20.89 -3.10
CA ALA A 156 12.09 -20.81 -2.93
C ALA A 156 12.77 -19.94 -4.00
N ASP A 157 12.34 -20.08 -5.25
CA ASP A 157 12.86 -19.31 -6.38
C ASP A 157 11.85 -19.23 -7.54
N TRP A 158 12.16 -18.42 -8.54
CA TRP A 158 11.27 -18.18 -9.69
C TRP A 158 10.94 -19.45 -10.48
N GLN A 159 11.91 -20.34 -10.70
CA GLN A 159 11.68 -21.55 -11.47
C GLN A 159 10.79 -22.53 -10.69
N SER A 160 11.09 -22.73 -9.42
CA SER A 160 10.28 -23.54 -8.52
C SER A 160 8.84 -23.04 -8.40
N PHE A 161 8.66 -21.70 -8.38
CA PHE A 161 7.34 -21.07 -8.38
C PHE A 161 6.57 -21.35 -9.67
N ARG A 162 7.21 -21.15 -10.83
CA ARG A 162 6.61 -21.44 -12.14
C ARG A 162 6.19 -22.90 -12.28
N ASP A 163 7.02 -23.83 -11.82
CA ASP A 163 6.72 -25.26 -11.85
C ASP A 163 5.59 -25.63 -10.89
N ALA A 164 5.52 -24.99 -9.72
CA ALA A 164 4.40 -25.13 -8.79
C ALA A 164 3.10 -24.61 -9.43
N LEU A 165 3.12 -23.44 -10.06
CA LEU A 165 1.96 -22.90 -10.76
C LEU A 165 1.46 -23.83 -11.87
N ARG A 166 2.36 -24.43 -12.68
CA ARG A 166 1.99 -25.40 -13.70
C ARG A 166 1.29 -26.63 -13.11
N ARG A 167 1.70 -27.08 -11.92
CA ARG A 167 1.09 -28.24 -11.25
C ARG A 167 -0.28 -27.94 -10.65
N ILE A 168 -0.51 -26.72 -10.17
CA ILE A 168 -1.80 -26.33 -9.57
C ILE A 168 -2.79 -25.78 -10.61
N ASN A 169 -2.34 -25.43 -11.82
CA ASN A 169 -3.20 -24.82 -12.83
C ASN A 169 -4.27 -25.78 -13.36
N GLY A 170 -5.51 -25.38 -13.23
CA GLY A 170 -6.65 -26.14 -13.70
C GLY A 170 -7.06 -27.33 -12.84
N ILE A 171 -6.44 -27.50 -11.66
CA ILE A 171 -6.84 -28.55 -10.68
C ILE A 171 -8.27 -28.27 -10.18
N THR A 172 -9.00 -29.32 -9.88
CA THR A 172 -10.36 -29.19 -9.34
C THR A 172 -10.35 -29.46 -7.84
N VAL A 173 -10.74 -28.49 -7.03
CA VAL A 173 -10.85 -28.61 -5.56
C VAL A 173 -12.27 -28.27 -5.14
N GLY A 174 -12.93 -29.16 -4.39
CA GLY A 174 -14.31 -28.97 -3.96
C GLY A 174 -15.31 -28.80 -5.12
N GLY A 175 -15.05 -29.43 -6.27
CA GLY A 175 -15.89 -29.31 -7.48
C GLY A 175 -15.64 -28.04 -8.31
N LYS A 176 -14.74 -27.15 -7.87
CA LYS A 176 -14.40 -25.91 -8.58
C LYS A 176 -13.03 -26.04 -9.24
N ARG A 177 -12.92 -25.67 -10.52
CA ARG A 177 -11.65 -25.59 -11.24
C ARG A 177 -10.92 -24.32 -10.82
N VAL A 178 -9.66 -24.45 -10.40
CA VAL A 178 -8.84 -23.39 -9.86
C VAL A 178 -7.77 -22.99 -10.89
N ALA A 179 -7.67 -21.70 -11.23
CA ALA A 179 -6.54 -21.18 -11.99
C ALA A 179 -5.32 -20.97 -11.06
N ALA A 180 -4.11 -21.06 -11.61
CA ALA A 180 -2.91 -21.06 -10.78
C ALA A 180 -2.67 -19.73 -10.09
N LEU A 181 -2.69 -18.61 -10.83
CA LEU A 181 -2.29 -17.28 -10.35
C LEU A 181 -3.30 -16.23 -10.81
N ALA A 182 -3.49 -15.22 -9.97
CA ALA A 182 -4.16 -13.98 -10.35
C ALA A 182 -3.28 -12.76 -10.05
N TYR A 183 -3.24 -11.83 -10.99
CA TYR A 183 -2.79 -10.46 -10.78
C TYR A 183 -3.50 -9.51 -11.76
N ALA A 184 -3.70 -8.26 -11.32
CA ALA A 184 -4.27 -7.21 -12.16
C ALA A 184 -3.31 -6.85 -13.29
N GLY A 185 -3.82 -6.75 -14.50
CA GLY A 185 -3.01 -6.41 -15.67
C GLY A 185 -3.10 -4.93 -16.04
N LYS A 186 -4.23 -4.28 -15.79
CA LYS A 186 -4.47 -2.89 -16.21
C LYS A 186 -5.41 -2.13 -15.27
N ASN A 187 -5.45 -0.81 -15.44
CA ASN A 187 -6.36 0.09 -14.72
C ASN A 187 -6.27 0.02 -13.20
N ASP A 188 -5.11 -0.37 -12.67
CA ASP A 188 -4.89 -0.54 -11.25
C ASP A 188 -3.43 -0.19 -10.91
N TRP A 189 -3.23 0.74 -9.99
CA TRP A 189 -1.91 1.13 -9.51
C TRP A 189 -1.14 -0.04 -8.84
N ASN A 190 -1.83 -1.09 -8.36
CA ASN A 190 -1.20 -2.31 -7.88
C ASN A 190 -0.37 -3.04 -8.93
N VAL A 191 -0.58 -2.79 -10.22
CA VAL A 191 0.22 -3.38 -11.30
C VAL A 191 1.70 -3.09 -11.11
N VAL A 192 2.05 -1.84 -10.79
CA VAL A 192 3.44 -1.43 -10.52
C VAL A 192 3.96 -2.08 -9.24
N HIS A 193 3.17 -2.08 -8.17
CA HIS A 193 3.57 -2.63 -6.87
C HIS A 193 3.74 -4.15 -6.91
N ASN A 194 3.00 -4.86 -7.75
CA ASN A 194 3.13 -6.30 -7.92
C ASN A 194 4.32 -6.68 -8.82
N LEU A 195 4.70 -5.83 -9.79
CA LEU A 195 5.84 -6.07 -10.69
C LEU A 195 7.19 -5.68 -10.05
N ALA A 196 7.26 -4.57 -9.32
CA ALA A 196 8.51 -4.04 -8.78
C ALA A 196 9.32 -5.07 -7.95
N PRO A 197 8.72 -5.93 -7.11
CA PRO A 197 9.46 -6.99 -6.41
C PRO A 197 10.22 -7.93 -7.34
N TRP A 198 9.66 -8.29 -8.49
CA TRP A 198 10.35 -9.14 -9.46
C TRP A 198 11.57 -8.45 -10.05
N ILE A 199 11.47 -7.14 -10.35
CA ILE A 199 12.58 -6.33 -10.84
C ILE A 199 13.69 -6.24 -9.79
N TRP A 200 13.35 -5.95 -8.54
CA TRP A 200 14.32 -5.89 -7.43
C TRP A 200 15.01 -7.24 -7.20
N ASN A 201 14.25 -8.33 -7.27
CA ASN A 201 14.77 -9.69 -7.08
C ASN A 201 15.64 -10.16 -8.25
N ALA A 202 15.51 -9.54 -9.43
CA ALA A 202 16.43 -9.70 -10.55
C ALA A 202 17.73 -8.88 -10.40
N GLY A 203 17.83 -8.01 -9.40
CA GLY A 203 18.93 -7.05 -9.20
C GLY A 203 18.79 -5.76 -10.01
N GLY A 204 17.59 -5.48 -10.54
CA GLY A 204 17.22 -4.21 -11.16
C GLY A 204 16.54 -3.25 -10.20
N ASP A 205 16.09 -2.13 -10.73
CA ASP A 205 15.23 -1.19 -10.03
C ASP A 205 14.24 -0.53 -11.03
N VAL A 206 13.23 0.17 -10.51
CA VAL A 206 12.28 0.93 -11.34
C VAL A 206 12.84 2.28 -11.76
N LEU A 207 13.77 2.83 -10.98
CA LEU A 207 14.48 4.09 -11.23
C LEU A 207 15.99 3.89 -11.06
N THR A 208 16.77 4.75 -11.69
CA THR A 208 18.20 4.89 -11.42
C THR A 208 18.46 5.33 -9.97
N ALA A 209 19.67 5.10 -9.45
CA ALA A 209 20.01 5.39 -8.06
C ALA A 209 19.88 6.87 -7.66
N ASP A 210 20.04 7.78 -8.63
CA ASP A 210 19.79 9.21 -8.48
C ASP A 210 18.32 9.61 -8.68
N ALA A 211 17.46 8.62 -8.97
CA ALA A 211 16.04 8.77 -9.24
C ALA A 211 15.68 9.74 -10.39
N ARG A 212 16.60 9.97 -11.34
CA ARG A 212 16.43 10.90 -12.46
C ARG A 212 15.95 10.22 -13.73
N HIS A 213 16.10 8.91 -13.85
CA HIS A 213 15.67 8.16 -15.02
C HIS A 213 14.96 6.87 -14.63
N SER A 214 14.05 6.43 -15.50
CA SER A 214 13.48 5.08 -15.41
C SER A 214 14.55 4.04 -15.72
N ALA A 215 14.59 2.94 -14.97
CA ALA A 215 15.54 1.85 -15.11
C ALA A 215 14.89 0.54 -15.62
N LEU A 216 13.67 0.63 -16.19
CA LEU A 216 12.91 -0.55 -16.63
C LEU A 216 13.52 -1.23 -17.85
N ASP A 217 14.36 -0.56 -18.65
CA ASP A 217 15.05 -1.12 -19.81
C ASP A 217 16.42 -1.74 -19.49
N THR A 218 16.82 -1.76 -18.22
CA THR A 218 18.04 -2.47 -17.81
C THR A 218 17.90 -3.99 -18.03
N PRO A 219 19.01 -4.70 -18.32
CA PRO A 219 18.96 -6.15 -18.52
C PRO A 219 18.31 -6.92 -17.37
N GLN A 220 18.46 -6.45 -16.15
CA GLN A 220 17.86 -7.04 -14.94
C GLN A 220 16.35 -6.85 -14.93
N ALA A 221 15.88 -5.61 -15.16
CA ALA A 221 14.45 -5.31 -15.20
C ALA A 221 13.76 -6.04 -16.35
N LEU A 222 14.36 -6.05 -17.54
CA LEU A 222 13.82 -6.76 -18.71
C LEU A 222 13.67 -8.26 -18.46
N ARG A 223 14.63 -8.92 -17.79
CA ARG A 223 14.49 -10.33 -17.40
C ARG A 223 13.32 -10.57 -16.45
N ALA A 224 13.10 -9.66 -15.51
CA ALA A 224 12.00 -9.77 -14.57
C ALA A 224 10.64 -9.56 -15.25
N ILE A 225 10.55 -8.55 -16.12
CA ILE A 225 9.35 -8.25 -16.90
C ILE A 225 9.01 -9.42 -17.82
N ASP A 226 10.01 -9.99 -18.52
CA ASP A 226 9.80 -11.18 -19.37
C ASP A 226 9.31 -12.36 -18.54
N PHE A 227 9.99 -12.69 -17.42
CA PHE A 227 9.57 -13.80 -16.57
C PHE A 227 8.12 -13.64 -16.09
N TYR A 228 7.75 -12.45 -15.58
CA TYR A 228 6.40 -12.15 -15.09
C TYR A 228 5.36 -12.25 -16.22
N SER A 229 5.70 -11.75 -17.42
CA SER A 229 4.86 -11.84 -18.61
C SER A 229 4.67 -13.29 -19.07
N GLN A 230 5.73 -14.13 -19.04
CA GLN A 230 5.68 -15.53 -19.42
C GLN A 230 4.70 -16.34 -18.56
N LEU A 231 4.46 -15.97 -17.30
CA LEU A 231 3.44 -16.62 -16.46
C LEU A 231 2.04 -16.50 -17.09
N ALA A 232 1.73 -15.35 -17.68
CA ALA A 232 0.46 -15.15 -18.38
C ALA A 232 0.44 -15.81 -19.77
N VAL A 233 1.52 -15.68 -20.54
CA VAL A 233 1.66 -16.31 -21.87
C VAL A 233 1.50 -17.82 -21.79
N GLU A 234 1.95 -18.46 -20.73
CA GLU A 234 1.77 -19.89 -20.46
C GLU A 234 0.36 -20.27 -19.99
N GLY A 235 -0.53 -19.29 -19.82
CA GLY A 235 -1.88 -19.53 -19.32
C GLY A 235 -1.94 -19.84 -17.83
N LEU A 236 -0.89 -19.54 -17.05
CA LEU A 236 -0.88 -19.67 -15.59
C LEU A 236 -1.69 -18.55 -14.91
N VAL A 237 -1.82 -17.42 -15.62
CA VAL A 237 -2.75 -16.32 -15.31
C VAL A 237 -3.80 -16.31 -16.42
N PRO A 238 -5.08 -16.50 -16.13
CA PRO A 238 -6.13 -16.41 -17.15
C PRO A 238 -6.18 -15.02 -17.78
N SER A 239 -6.37 -14.92 -19.09
CA SER A 239 -6.45 -13.63 -19.79
C SER A 239 -7.52 -12.70 -19.22
N ASN A 240 -8.67 -13.26 -18.82
CA ASN A 240 -9.75 -12.50 -18.19
C ASN A 240 -9.40 -11.98 -16.77
N ALA A 241 -8.35 -12.48 -16.12
CA ALA A 241 -7.84 -11.93 -14.87
C ALA A 241 -7.10 -10.61 -15.14
N LEU A 242 -6.34 -10.53 -16.24
CA LEU A 242 -5.58 -9.34 -16.63
C LEU A 242 -6.46 -8.13 -16.95
N GLU A 243 -7.75 -8.37 -17.24
CA GLU A 243 -8.74 -7.32 -17.50
C GLU A 243 -9.41 -6.74 -16.24
N LYS A 244 -9.14 -7.34 -15.08
CA LYS A 244 -9.77 -6.99 -13.80
C LYS A 244 -8.83 -6.17 -12.93
N ASP A 245 -9.41 -5.34 -12.08
CA ASP A 245 -8.71 -4.69 -10.99
C ASP A 245 -8.43 -5.65 -9.82
N SER A 246 -7.58 -5.22 -8.91
CA SER A 246 -7.20 -6.01 -7.74
C SER A 246 -8.37 -6.31 -6.81
N ASP A 247 -9.34 -5.40 -6.67
CA ASP A 247 -10.51 -5.59 -5.79
C ASP A 247 -11.37 -6.76 -6.24
N ILE A 248 -11.64 -6.84 -7.56
CA ILE A 248 -12.39 -7.95 -8.18
C ILE A 248 -11.61 -9.26 -8.05
N LEU A 249 -10.29 -9.24 -8.29
CA LEU A 249 -9.45 -10.44 -8.20
C LEU A 249 -9.33 -10.97 -6.78
N GLU A 250 -9.20 -10.10 -5.79
CA GLU A 250 -9.18 -10.48 -4.38
C GLU A 250 -10.49 -11.12 -3.95
N GLY A 251 -11.62 -10.54 -4.37
CA GLY A 251 -12.94 -11.15 -4.16
C GLY A 251 -13.08 -12.54 -4.80
N ALA A 252 -12.58 -12.70 -6.03
CA ALA A 252 -12.57 -13.96 -6.74
C ALA A 252 -11.62 -15.00 -6.10
N TRP A 253 -10.46 -14.55 -5.61
CA TRP A 253 -9.53 -15.42 -4.86
C TRP A 253 -10.18 -15.90 -3.55
N VAL A 254 -10.82 -15.03 -2.78
CA VAL A 254 -11.60 -15.40 -1.59
C VAL A 254 -12.75 -16.33 -1.95
N GLY A 255 -13.34 -16.19 -3.12
CA GLY A 255 -14.32 -17.10 -3.72
C GLY A 255 -13.74 -18.45 -4.18
N GLY A 256 -12.41 -18.61 -4.17
CA GLY A 256 -11.72 -19.87 -4.49
C GLY A 256 -11.40 -20.07 -5.98
N ASP A 257 -11.41 -19.03 -6.82
CA ASP A 257 -11.13 -19.13 -8.26
C ASP A 257 -9.64 -19.33 -8.58
N TYR A 258 -8.75 -18.89 -7.70
CA TYR A 258 -7.31 -18.89 -7.94
C TYR A 258 -6.54 -19.57 -6.82
N GLY A 259 -5.39 -20.18 -7.15
CA GLY A 259 -4.48 -20.83 -6.20
C GLY A 259 -3.58 -19.84 -5.46
N VAL A 260 -3.08 -18.82 -6.18
CA VAL A 260 -2.17 -17.80 -5.64
C VAL A 260 -2.62 -16.41 -6.09
N ILE A 261 -2.43 -15.41 -5.21
CA ILE A 261 -2.56 -13.97 -5.50
C ILE A 261 -1.47 -13.20 -4.73
N PHE A 262 -0.91 -12.16 -5.34
CA PHE A 262 -0.06 -11.20 -4.64
C PHE A 262 -0.94 -10.05 -4.13
N SER A 263 -0.95 -9.84 -2.82
CA SER A 263 -1.78 -8.82 -2.17
C SER A 263 -1.14 -8.34 -0.86
N GLY A 264 -1.81 -7.42 -0.18
CA GLY A 264 -1.38 -6.86 1.10
C GLY A 264 -2.22 -7.29 2.29
N PRO A 265 -1.92 -6.75 3.48
CA PRO A 265 -2.57 -7.14 4.74
C PRO A 265 -4.09 -6.93 4.76
N TRP A 266 -4.62 -5.99 3.99
CA TRP A 266 -6.06 -5.73 3.88
C TRP A 266 -6.86 -6.95 3.40
N LEU A 267 -6.25 -7.85 2.60
CA LEU A 267 -6.90 -9.08 2.14
C LEU A 267 -7.30 -9.97 3.32
N MET A 268 -6.53 -9.93 4.42
CA MET A 268 -6.87 -10.65 5.65
C MET A 268 -8.25 -10.30 6.18
N ARG A 269 -8.67 -9.03 6.07
CA ARG A 269 -10.00 -8.62 6.50
C ARG A 269 -11.08 -9.36 5.70
N ARG A 270 -10.99 -9.36 4.36
CA ARG A 270 -11.93 -10.08 3.49
C ARG A 270 -11.99 -11.58 3.79
N ILE A 271 -10.82 -12.19 4.06
CA ILE A 271 -10.74 -13.61 4.43
C ILE A 271 -11.43 -13.87 5.76
N LEU A 272 -11.15 -13.06 6.79
CA LEU A 272 -11.72 -13.23 8.13
C LEU A 272 -13.22 -12.92 8.20
N GLU A 273 -13.73 -12.02 7.35
CA GLU A 273 -15.15 -11.68 7.21
C GLU A 273 -15.91 -12.66 6.29
N ALA A 274 -15.20 -13.50 5.53
CA ALA A 274 -15.86 -14.53 4.71
C ALA A 274 -16.70 -15.49 5.57
N PRO A 275 -17.82 -16.04 5.05
CA PRO A 275 -18.66 -16.97 5.81
C PRO A 275 -17.89 -18.11 6.41
N ALA A 276 -18.31 -18.60 7.58
CA ALA A 276 -17.78 -19.82 8.18
C ALA A 276 -17.97 -20.99 7.20
N GLY A 277 -16.94 -21.84 7.04
CA GLY A 277 -16.92 -22.90 6.03
C GLY A 277 -16.49 -22.45 4.64
N SER A 278 -16.16 -21.18 4.45
CA SER A 278 -15.48 -20.73 3.23
C SER A 278 -14.15 -21.45 3.09
N VAL A 279 -13.94 -22.12 1.94
CA VAL A 279 -12.73 -22.92 1.67
C VAL A 279 -11.47 -22.10 1.83
N VAL A 280 -11.47 -20.84 1.38
CA VAL A 280 -10.29 -19.97 1.49
C VAL A 280 -10.04 -19.58 2.94
N ARG A 281 -11.07 -19.25 3.71
CA ARG A 281 -10.92 -18.87 5.12
C ARG A 281 -10.25 -19.96 5.96
N GLU A 282 -10.50 -21.24 5.62
CA GLU A 282 -9.95 -22.39 6.35
C GLU A 282 -8.63 -22.91 5.77
N HIS A 283 -8.34 -22.60 4.50
CA HIS A 283 -7.24 -23.20 3.74
C HIS A 283 -6.41 -22.17 2.99
N PHE A 284 -5.79 -21.24 3.70
CA PHE A 284 -4.85 -20.28 3.12
C PHE A 284 -3.61 -20.11 4.00
N ASP A 285 -2.56 -19.57 3.40
CA ASP A 285 -1.38 -19.11 4.11
C ASP A 285 -0.67 -18.04 3.25
N VAL A 286 0.41 -17.46 3.76
CA VAL A 286 1.23 -16.48 3.03
C VAL A 286 2.68 -16.92 2.94
N ALA A 287 3.32 -16.51 1.86
CA ALA A 287 4.75 -16.68 1.64
C ALA A 287 5.36 -15.36 1.14
N PRO A 288 6.68 -15.13 1.30
CA PRO A 288 7.36 -14.04 0.63
C PRO A 288 7.29 -14.21 -0.90
N TYR A 289 7.64 -13.16 -1.64
CA TYR A 289 7.87 -13.30 -3.09
C TYR A 289 8.91 -14.39 -3.36
N PRO A 290 8.76 -15.18 -4.44
CA PRO A 290 9.79 -16.14 -4.84
C PRO A 290 11.13 -15.43 -5.07
N ALA A 291 12.22 -16.02 -4.55
CA ALA A 291 13.53 -15.43 -4.69
C ALA A 291 13.97 -15.34 -6.15
N GLY A 292 14.48 -14.20 -6.53
CA GLY A 292 15.27 -14.03 -7.73
C GLY A 292 16.77 -14.18 -7.43
N PRO A 293 17.64 -13.93 -8.41
CA PRO A 293 19.10 -14.01 -8.22
C PRO A 293 19.65 -13.07 -7.13
N HIS A 294 18.90 -12.03 -6.75
CA HIS A 294 19.31 -11.00 -5.80
C HIS A 294 18.41 -10.92 -4.55
N GLY A 295 17.65 -11.95 -4.22
CA GLY A 295 16.87 -12.05 -3.00
C GLY A 295 15.37 -12.16 -3.25
N HIS A 296 14.59 -11.84 -2.20
CA HIS A 296 13.13 -11.93 -2.20
C HIS A 296 12.47 -10.64 -1.65
N ALA A 297 13.01 -9.50 -2.06
CA ALA A 297 12.44 -8.20 -1.71
C ALA A 297 10.95 -8.12 -2.08
N THR A 298 10.19 -7.39 -1.27
CA THR A 298 8.79 -7.10 -1.53
C THR A 298 8.52 -5.60 -1.48
N PHE A 299 7.41 -5.16 -2.08
CA PHE A 299 6.95 -3.79 -1.91
C PHE A 299 6.50 -3.57 -0.45
N PHE A 300 6.97 -2.47 0.12
CA PHE A 300 6.65 -2.04 1.47
C PHE A 300 6.34 -0.55 1.47
N GLY A 301 5.08 -0.24 1.46
CA GLY A 301 4.52 1.10 1.53
C GLY A 301 3.59 1.25 2.73
N GLY A 302 2.60 2.09 2.59
CA GLY A 302 1.60 2.37 3.60
C GLY A 302 1.09 3.79 3.51
N SER A 303 0.60 4.32 4.62
CA SER A 303 0.12 5.69 4.72
C SER A 303 0.76 6.46 5.86
N ASN A 304 0.89 7.76 5.65
CA ASN A 304 1.44 8.71 6.59
C ASN A 304 0.36 9.71 7.04
N LEU A 305 0.45 10.18 8.26
CA LEU A 305 -0.31 11.32 8.77
C LEU A 305 0.52 12.59 8.58
N ALA A 306 -0.08 13.62 8.01
CA ALA A 306 0.57 14.89 7.74
C ALA A 306 -0.32 16.06 8.17
N ILE A 307 0.31 17.17 8.58
CA ILE A 307 -0.36 18.43 8.87
C ILE A 307 -0.44 19.25 7.58
N PHE A 308 -1.63 19.71 7.26
CA PHE A 308 -1.82 20.54 6.10
C PHE A 308 -1.23 21.94 6.31
N LYS A 309 -0.50 22.47 5.33
CA LYS A 309 0.19 23.76 5.44
C LYS A 309 -0.74 24.91 5.75
N GLY A 310 -1.96 24.89 5.21
CA GLY A 310 -2.99 25.88 5.40
C GLY A 310 -3.76 25.80 6.73
N SER A 311 -3.51 24.77 7.55
CA SER A 311 -4.17 24.64 8.86
C SER A 311 -3.84 25.82 9.77
N ARG A 312 -4.86 26.28 10.49
CA ARG A 312 -4.75 27.29 11.58
C ARG A 312 -4.59 26.64 12.96
N HIS A 313 -4.74 25.31 13.05
CA HIS A 313 -4.76 24.51 14.28
C HIS A 313 -3.62 23.50 14.30
N LYS A 314 -2.41 23.95 13.88
CA LYS A 314 -1.24 23.05 13.69
C LYS A 314 -0.79 22.40 14.98
N ALA A 315 -0.91 23.06 16.11
CA ALA A 315 -0.51 22.50 17.41
C ALA A 315 -1.44 21.35 17.82
N GLU A 316 -2.73 21.54 17.70
CA GLU A 316 -3.76 20.54 18.02
C GLU A 316 -3.72 19.38 16.99
N ALA A 317 -3.51 19.69 15.72
CA ALA A 317 -3.31 18.70 14.67
C ALA A 317 -2.06 17.84 14.93
N TRP A 318 -0.95 18.46 15.38
CA TRP A 318 0.26 17.74 15.76
C TRP A 318 0.02 16.81 16.95
N ASP A 319 -0.67 17.27 17.98
CA ASP A 319 -0.95 16.44 19.14
C ASP A 319 -1.79 15.20 18.78
N LEU A 320 -2.76 15.36 17.86
CA LEU A 320 -3.52 14.23 17.31
C LEU A 320 -2.66 13.31 16.43
N VAL A 321 -1.78 13.84 15.57
CA VAL A 321 -0.83 13.05 14.78
C VAL A 321 0.08 12.23 15.69
N LYS A 322 0.64 12.83 16.73
CA LYS A 322 1.47 12.16 17.72
C LYS A 322 0.72 11.04 18.45
N TYR A 323 -0.53 11.29 18.85
CA TYR A 323 -1.39 10.26 19.44
C TYR A 323 -1.59 9.08 18.49
N LEU A 324 -2.05 9.33 17.27
CA LEU A 324 -2.33 8.30 16.26
C LEU A 324 -1.08 7.56 15.81
N GLY A 325 0.08 8.22 15.78
CA GLY A 325 1.39 7.63 15.50
C GLY A 325 1.94 6.78 16.65
N GLY A 326 1.31 6.82 17.83
CA GLY A 326 1.72 6.04 19.00
C GLY A 326 1.46 4.53 18.86
N LYS A 327 2.14 3.70 19.68
CA LYS A 327 2.02 2.24 19.65
C LYS A 327 0.57 1.76 19.83
N ALA A 328 -0.11 2.18 20.89
CA ALA A 328 -1.44 1.66 21.21
C ALA A 328 -2.51 2.02 20.16
N PRO A 329 -2.61 3.27 19.63
CA PRO A 329 -3.51 3.58 18.53
C PRO A 329 -3.20 2.81 17.25
N GLN A 330 -1.92 2.59 16.90
CA GLN A 330 -1.55 1.81 15.72
C GLN A 330 -1.95 0.33 15.86
N VAL A 331 -1.71 -0.30 17.00
CA VAL A 331 -2.19 -1.67 17.27
C VAL A 331 -3.72 -1.71 17.15
N ARG A 332 -4.44 -0.75 17.75
CA ARG A 332 -5.91 -0.70 17.67
C ARG A 332 -6.41 -0.54 16.22
N LEU A 333 -5.79 0.35 15.43
CA LEU A 333 -6.11 0.49 14.01
C LEU A 333 -5.89 -0.82 13.25
N SER A 334 -4.77 -1.48 13.50
CA SER A 334 -4.42 -2.74 12.83
C SER A 334 -5.41 -3.86 13.15
N LEU A 335 -5.95 -3.90 14.37
CA LEU A 335 -7.00 -4.86 14.73
C LEU A 335 -8.32 -4.59 13.99
N LEU A 336 -8.63 -3.32 13.69
CA LEU A 336 -9.83 -2.93 12.93
C LEU A 336 -9.66 -3.12 11.42
N SER A 337 -8.50 -2.76 10.88
CA SER A 337 -8.25 -2.67 9.45
C SER A 337 -7.60 -3.91 8.84
N SER A 338 -6.92 -4.71 9.64
CA SER A 338 -5.93 -5.72 9.23
C SER A 338 -4.69 -5.15 8.54
N MET A 339 -4.54 -3.82 8.45
CA MET A 339 -3.29 -3.19 8.01
C MET A 339 -2.21 -3.38 9.07
N MET A 340 -0.97 -3.54 8.64
CA MET A 340 0.15 -3.73 9.54
C MET A 340 0.49 -2.41 10.26
N PRO A 341 0.86 -2.41 11.55
CA PRO A 341 1.39 -1.21 12.20
C PRO A 341 2.66 -0.69 11.51
N ALA A 342 2.82 0.64 11.42
CA ALA A 342 4.03 1.25 10.88
C ALA A 342 5.18 1.31 11.90
N ARG A 343 4.89 1.14 13.18
CA ARG A 343 5.88 1.04 14.26
C ARG A 343 6.34 -0.40 14.43
N VAL A 344 7.65 -0.60 14.55
CA VAL A 344 8.26 -1.92 14.75
C VAL A 344 7.78 -2.58 16.04
N ASP A 345 7.69 -1.81 17.14
CA ASP A 345 7.23 -2.31 18.44
C ASP A 345 5.73 -2.64 18.48
N ALA A 346 4.92 -1.98 17.65
CA ALA A 346 3.51 -2.28 17.46
C ALA A 346 3.29 -3.50 16.55
N ALA A 347 4.08 -3.63 15.49
CA ALA A 347 4.02 -4.77 14.57
C ALA A 347 4.47 -6.09 15.24
N ASN A 348 5.25 -6.01 16.33
CA ASN A 348 5.63 -7.16 17.15
C ASN A 348 4.73 -7.33 18.40
N ASP A 349 3.67 -6.53 18.54
CA ASP A 349 2.75 -6.65 19.68
C ASP A 349 1.95 -7.95 19.58
N PRO A 350 1.83 -8.75 20.69
CA PRO A 350 1.05 -9.98 20.71
C PRO A 350 -0.42 -9.79 20.28
N ALA A 351 -1.04 -8.64 20.57
CA ALA A 351 -2.41 -8.37 20.13
C ALA A 351 -2.55 -8.41 18.60
N TRP A 352 -1.52 -7.99 17.87
CA TRP A 352 -1.45 -8.08 16.43
C TRP A 352 -1.03 -9.48 15.96
N THR A 353 0.13 -9.96 16.41
CA THR A 353 0.77 -11.17 15.87
C THR A 353 0.04 -12.47 16.23
N SER A 354 -0.68 -12.51 17.36
CA SER A 354 -1.43 -13.69 17.80
C SER A 354 -2.87 -13.77 17.27
N ARG A 355 -3.37 -12.71 16.60
CA ARG A 355 -4.73 -12.68 16.03
C ARG A 355 -4.95 -13.80 15.00
N HIS A 356 -3.94 -14.05 14.18
CA HIS A 356 -3.86 -15.14 13.21
C HIS A 356 -2.39 -15.38 12.85
N PRO A 357 -1.92 -16.64 12.63
CA PRO A 357 -0.51 -16.91 12.31
C PRO A 357 0.05 -16.12 11.12
N VAL A 358 -0.78 -15.77 10.16
CA VAL A 358 -0.41 -14.97 8.97
C VAL A 358 0.09 -13.59 9.34
N PHE A 359 -0.43 -12.96 10.40
CA PHE A 359 0.04 -11.61 10.78
C PHE A 359 1.51 -11.61 11.24
N ALA A 360 1.92 -12.64 11.98
CA ALA A 360 3.34 -12.83 12.34
C ALA A 360 4.22 -13.06 11.09
N LYS A 361 3.72 -13.80 10.10
CA LYS A 361 4.44 -14.03 8.84
C LYS A 361 4.56 -12.74 8.03
N LEU A 362 3.50 -11.93 7.93
CA LEU A 362 3.55 -10.62 7.28
C LEU A 362 4.56 -9.69 7.95
N THR A 363 4.60 -9.69 9.29
CA THR A 363 5.61 -8.93 10.05
C THR A 363 7.03 -9.39 9.72
N ALA A 364 7.25 -10.69 9.57
CA ALA A 364 8.56 -11.22 9.19
C ALA A 364 8.94 -10.85 7.74
N ILE A 365 7.99 -10.92 6.79
CA ILE A 365 8.19 -10.55 5.38
C ILE A 365 8.56 -9.05 5.24
N ALA A 366 8.08 -8.19 6.15
CA ALA A 366 8.41 -6.76 6.13
C ALA A 366 9.91 -6.47 6.30
N ALA A 367 10.71 -7.41 6.80
CA ALA A 367 12.17 -7.28 6.89
C ALA A 367 12.83 -7.13 5.50
N ASP A 368 12.23 -7.75 4.47
CA ASP A 368 12.68 -7.69 3.08
C ASP A 368 11.96 -6.59 2.27
N GLY A 369 11.25 -5.73 2.98
CA GLY A 369 10.46 -4.65 2.41
C GLY A 369 11.30 -3.54 1.78
N ARG A 370 10.90 -3.09 0.58
CA ARG A 370 11.47 -1.94 -0.12
C ARG A 370 10.39 -0.93 -0.46
N ALA A 371 10.68 0.34 -0.22
CA ALA A 371 9.86 1.47 -0.68
C ALA A 371 10.52 2.10 -1.91
N TYR A 372 9.70 2.75 -2.74
CA TYR A 372 10.22 3.58 -3.83
C TYR A 372 10.96 4.81 -3.29
N PRO A 373 11.87 5.39 -4.07
CA PRO A 373 12.41 6.71 -3.75
C PRO A 373 11.28 7.73 -3.60
N PRO A 374 11.26 8.55 -2.53
CA PRO A 374 10.18 9.49 -2.28
C PRO A 374 10.31 10.75 -3.17
N ILE A 375 10.14 10.59 -4.47
CA ILE A 375 10.24 11.67 -5.47
C ILE A 375 8.88 12.34 -5.71
N PRO A 376 8.84 13.66 -5.98
CA PRO A 376 7.60 14.38 -6.28
C PRO A 376 6.88 13.87 -7.54
N ALA A 377 7.64 13.38 -8.52
CA ALA A 377 7.14 12.87 -9.79
C ALA A 377 6.45 11.50 -9.69
N TRP A 378 6.45 10.82 -8.53
CA TRP A 378 6.00 9.43 -8.47
C TRP A 378 4.55 9.24 -8.95
N GLY A 379 3.61 10.10 -8.58
CA GLY A 379 2.21 9.96 -9.00
C GLY A 379 2.03 9.98 -10.54
N PRO A 380 2.51 11.03 -11.25
CA PRO A 380 2.54 11.03 -12.71
C PRO A 380 3.30 9.86 -13.32
N LEU A 381 4.43 9.49 -12.73
CA LEU A 381 5.25 8.36 -13.19
C LEU A 381 4.51 7.02 -13.05
N GLU A 382 3.83 6.81 -11.93
CA GLU A 382 3.01 5.62 -11.68
C GLU A 382 1.86 5.51 -12.71
N THR A 383 1.28 6.63 -13.12
CA THR A 383 0.28 6.67 -14.19
C THR A 383 0.86 6.19 -15.53
N VAL A 384 2.07 6.64 -15.89
CA VAL A 384 2.77 6.19 -17.10
C VAL A 384 3.05 4.68 -17.01
N TYR A 385 3.60 4.21 -15.90
CA TYR A 385 3.89 2.79 -15.71
C TYR A 385 2.62 1.94 -15.76
N THR A 386 1.55 2.33 -15.08
CA THR A 386 0.27 1.59 -15.10
C THR A 386 -0.32 1.49 -16.50
N LYS A 387 -0.27 2.59 -17.28
CA LYS A 387 -0.73 2.61 -18.68
C LYS A 387 0.03 1.58 -19.54
N HIS A 388 1.35 1.64 -19.53
CA HIS A 388 2.16 0.78 -20.38
C HIS A 388 2.22 -0.67 -19.92
N LEU A 389 2.21 -0.92 -18.61
CA LEU A 389 2.09 -2.28 -18.09
C LEU A 389 0.71 -2.88 -18.40
N GLY A 390 -0.33 -2.04 -18.49
CA GLY A 390 -1.64 -2.47 -19.01
C GLY A 390 -1.56 -2.92 -20.47
N GLN A 391 -0.85 -2.19 -21.33
CA GLN A 391 -0.62 -2.59 -22.71
C GLN A 391 0.22 -3.89 -22.81
N LEU A 392 1.21 -4.04 -21.93
CA LEU A 392 1.96 -5.29 -21.83
C LEU A 392 1.08 -6.47 -21.42
N ALA A 393 0.15 -6.27 -20.51
CA ALA A 393 -0.82 -7.29 -20.12
C ALA A 393 -1.75 -7.68 -21.28
N GLU A 394 -2.20 -6.73 -22.10
CA GLU A 394 -2.95 -7.00 -23.33
C GLU A 394 -2.13 -7.85 -24.32
N LEU A 395 -0.86 -7.52 -24.51
CA LEU A 395 0.07 -8.29 -25.35
C LEU A 395 0.22 -9.73 -24.82
N THR A 396 0.36 -9.93 -23.51
CA THR A 396 0.46 -11.28 -22.91
C THR A 396 -0.85 -12.06 -22.98
N ALA A 397 -1.99 -11.39 -22.99
CA ALA A 397 -3.31 -11.99 -23.18
C ALA A 397 -3.61 -12.36 -24.63
N GLY A 398 -2.73 -11.99 -25.56
CA GLY A 398 -2.93 -12.20 -27.01
C GLY A 398 -3.98 -11.25 -27.60
N ILE A 399 -4.20 -10.10 -27.00
CA ILE A 399 -5.07 -9.05 -27.52
C ILE A 399 -4.24 -8.19 -28.48
N GLY A 400 -4.59 -8.21 -29.77
CA GLY A 400 -3.80 -7.57 -30.82
C GLY A 400 -2.62 -8.46 -31.26
N ASP A 401 -1.41 -8.02 -31.04
CA ASP A 401 -0.19 -8.74 -31.42
C ASP A 401 0.12 -9.90 -30.46
N LYS A 402 0.86 -10.88 -30.96
CA LYS A 402 1.37 -11.97 -30.12
C LYS A 402 2.56 -11.51 -29.30
N TYR A 403 2.60 -11.93 -28.04
CA TYR A 403 3.77 -11.72 -27.19
C TYR A 403 5.04 -12.26 -27.84
N SER A 404 6.06 -11.43 -27.83
CA SER A 404 7.44 -11.80 -28.16
C SER A 404 8.40 -10.92 -27.35
N GLU A 405 9.60 -11.41 -27.07
CA GLU A 405 10.60 -10.63 -26.36
C GLU A 405 10.93 -9.30 -27.06
N PRO A 406 11.09 -9.23 -28.41
CA PRO A 406 11.27 -7.94 -29.08
C PRO A 406 10.10 -6.97 -28.90
N ALA A 407 8.84 -7.44 -28.95
CA ALA A 407 7.66 -6.61 -28.76
C ALA A 407 7.60 -6.07 -27.32
N MET A 408 7.88 -6.90 -26.33
CA MET A 408 7.98 -6.49 -24.92
C MET A 408 9.08 -5.43 -24.74
N ARG A 409 10.28 -5.63 -25.32
CA ARG A 409 11.39 -4.68 -25.24
C ARG A 409 11.06 -3.33 -25.87
N ALA A 410 10.38 -3.32 -27.01
CA ALA A 410 9.92 -2.10 -27.67
C ALA A 410 8.94 -1.34 -26.76
N MET A 411 7.98 -2.03 -26.17
CA MET A 411 7.00 -1.43 -25.26
C MET A 411 7.65 -0.89 -23.98
N VAL A 412 8.62 -1.59 -23.40
CA VAL A 412 9.39 -1.10 -22.26
C VAL A 412 10.21 0.13 -22.63
N HIS A 413 10.79 0.18 -23.83
CA HIS A 413 11.51 1.35 -24.32
C HIS A 413 10.60 2.59 -24.44
N ASP A 414 9.38 2.42 -24.96
CA ASP A 414 8.38 3.49 -25.02
C ASP A 414 7.97 3.96 -23.61
N THR A 415 7.82 3.00 -22.67
CA THR A 415 7.56 3.28 -21.25
C THR A 415 8.66 4.14 -20.65
N VAL A 416 9.93 3.76 -20.84
CA VAL A 416 11.10 4.49 -20.32
C VAL A 416 11.17 5.89 -20.92
N THR A 417 10.88 6.02 -22.22
CA THR A 417 10.88 7.30 -22.93
C THR A 417 9.84 8.26 -22.37
N GLU A 418 8.60 7.78 -22.13
CA GLU A 418 7.53 8.61 -21.57
C GLU A 418 7.81 8.91 -20.07
N ALA A 419 8.30 7.94 -19.32
CA ALA A 419 8.67 8.09 -17.92
C ALA A 419 9.78 9.14 -17.70
N ASN A 420 10.81 9.12 -18.56
CA ASN A 420 11.91 10.09 -18.47
C ASN A 420 11.45 11.53 -18.73
N LYS A 421 10.48 11.75 -19.62
CA LYS A 421 9.88 13.08 -19.81
C LYS A 421 9.20 13.59 -18.54
N VAL A 422 8.45 12.70 -17.85
CA VAL A 422 7.81 13.06 -16.58
C VAL A 422 8.85 13.38 -15.50
N LEU A 423 9.96 12.67 -15.47
CA LEU A 423 11.04 12.93 -14.50
C LEU A 423 11.76 14.25 -14.79
N GLU A 424 12.04 14.56 -16.06
CA GLU A 424 12.64 15.83 -16.50
C GLU A 424 11.76 17.04 -16.20
N GLU A 425 10.43 16.93 -16.40
CA GLU A 425 9.47 18.00 -16.13
C GLU A 425 9.29 18.30 -14.63
N ALA A 426 9.68 17.36 -13.75
CA ALA A 426 9.55 17.50 -12.30
C ALA A 426 10.81 18.03 -11.59
N GLU A 427 11.93 18.20 -12.30
CA GLU A 427 13.17 18.82 -11.79
C GLU A 427 13.03 20.34 -11.66
#